data_23283d2f95807cc0edf678a5a4bd44b1
#
_entry.id   23283d2f95807cc0edf678a5a4bd44b1
#
_cell.length_a   1.000
_cell.length_b   1.000
_cell.length_c   1.000
_cell.angle_alpha   90.00
_cell.angle_beta   90.00
_cell.angle_gamma   90.00
#
_symmetry.space_group_name_H-M   'P 1'
#
loop_
_entity.id
_entity.type
_entity.pdbx_description
1 polymer ?
#
loop_
_entity_poly.entity_id
_entity_poly.type
_entity_poly.pdbx_seq_one_letter_code
_entity_poly.pdbx_strand_id
1 'polypeptide(L)'
;MAASPLIDSNQLELMYDSQPLWDGATLAVGYKYLHADANDEQVERANHDYVDGQTAMVVLKQQIFDKGVNNTVIQYYGKGSALQGVTFGAADTLNGTVKEGEGWALRNYGTIPVAADWDVSHALNYAAANDVELWNGDKGDASTASVSAKVTYHWSDYTRTYLEMGYFDDKKTVNGTDYDRSGAKYTLAQALSYGRDKPELRVFVSHYDSDRDNWTDASESSFNNGLDNDTWAVGIQANVFW
;
A
#
# COMPACT_ATOMS: atom_id res chain seq x y z
N MET A 1 -15.24 17.53 14.46
CA MET A 1 -14.28 17.06 13.47
C MET A 1 -13.10 16.51 14.24
N ALA A 2 -12.74 15.25 14.05
CA ALA A 2 -11.48 14.74 14.62
C ALA A 2 -10.32 15.53 13.98
N ALA A 3 -9.40 16.04 14.78
CA ALA A 3 -8.21 16.71 14.27
C ALA A 3 -7.40 15.74 13.43
N SER A 4 -6.84 16.20 12.31
CA SER A 4 -5.90 15.40 11.53
C SER A 4 -4.77 14.92 12.45
N PRO A 5 -4.39 13.64 12.43
CA PRO A 5 -3.25 13.15 13.19
C PRO A 5 -1.90 13.61 12.59
N LEU A 6 -1.92 14.29 11.45
CA LEU A 6 -0.73 14.82 10.79
C LEU A 6 -0.28 16.09 11.48
N ILE A 7 1.03 16.18 11.71
CA ILE A 7 1.69 17.34 12.33
C ILE A 7 2.64 17.99 11.34
N ASP A 8 3.00 19.23 11.64
CA ASP A 8 4.04 19.92 10.91
C ASP A 8 5.38 19.20 11.12
N SER A 9 6.15 19.06 10.06
CA SER A 9 7.42 18.34 10.10
C SER A 9 8.42 18.91 9.11
N ASN A 10 9.69 18.94 9.51
CA ASN A 10 10.82 19.18 8.65
C ASN A 10 11.42 17.84 8.21
N GLN A 11 11.84 17.74 6.97
CA GLN A 11 12.38 16.48 6.45
C GLN A 11 13.77 16.65 5.82
N LEU A 12 14.60 15.65 6.05
CA LEU A 12 15.85 15.45 5.32
C LEU A 12 15.72 14.13 4.55
N GLU A 13 15.94 14.19 3.24
CA GLU A 13 15.91 13.02 2.38
C GLU A 13 17.25 12.87 1.65
N LEU A 14 17.77 11.65 1.68
CA LEU A 14 18.95 11.25 0.94
C LEU A 14 18.57 10.06 0.07
N MET A 15 18.82 10.15 -1.21
CA MET A 15 18.54 9.08 -2.16
C MET A 15 19.70 8.87 -3.12
N TYR A 16 20.08 7.61 -3.30
CA TYR A 16 20.99 7.18 -4.34
C TYR A 16 20.25 6.19 -5.23
N ASP A 17 20.05 6.54 -6.48
CA ASP A 17 19.30 5.73 -7.45
C ASP A 17 20.21 5.23 -8.57
N SER A 18 19.81 4.07 -9.12
CA SER A 18 20.36 3.51 -10.35
C SER A 18 21.79 2.98 -10.27
N GLN A 19 22.20 2.42 -9.12
CA GLN A 19 23.43 1.63 -9.07
C GLN A 19 23.25 0.34 -9.89
N PRO A 20 23.95 0.15 -11.01
CA PRO A 20 23.90 -1.10 -11.75
C PRO A 20 24.47 -2.26 -10.92
N LEU A 21 23.77 -3.39 -10.91
CA LEU A 21 24.23 -4.63 -10.26
C LEU A 21 24.67 -5.69 -11.30
N TRP A 22 23.80 -5.90 -12.28
CA TRP A 22 24.04 -6.76 -13.45
C TRP A 22 23.20 -6.25 -14.62
N ASP A 23 23.33 -6.86 -15.79
CA ASP A 23 22.55 -6.45 -16.97
C ASP A 23 21.03 -6.57 -16.71
N GLY A 24 20.31 -5.47 -16.88
CA GLY A 24 18.90 -5.37 -16.59
C GLY A 24 18.52 -5.24 -15.10
N ALA A 25 19.49 -5.01 -14.18
CA ALA A 25 19.16 -4.78 -12.77
C ALA A 25 19.87 -3.56 -12.18
N THR A 26 19.11 -2.76 -11.44
CA THR A 26 19.62 -1.59 -10.71
C THR A 26 19.14 -1.59 -9.27
N LEU A 27 19.94 -1.04 -8.38
CA LEU A 27 19.65 -0.83 -6.98
C LEU A 27 19.47 0.66 -6.70
N ALA A 28 18.46 0.98 -5.93
CA ALA A 28 18.31 2.27 -5.31
C ALA A 28 18.27 2.12 -3.79
N VAL A 29 18.82 3.09 -3.07
CA VAL A 29 18.74 3.16 -1.61
C VAL A 29 18.29 4.56 -1.20
N GLY A 30 17.45 4.64 -0.18
CA GLY A 30 16.93 5.90 0.32
C GLY A 30 16.89 5.92 1.84
N TYR A 31 17.07 7.09 2.40
CA TYR A 31 16.87 7.36 3.82
C TYR A 31 16.16 8.68 3.98
N LYS A 32 15.16 8.72 4.84
CA LYS A 32 14.43 9.93 5.20
C LYS A 32 14.35 10.05 6.71
N TYR A 33 14.66 11.23 7.20
CA TYR A 33 14.46 11.64 8.57
C TYR A 33 13.38 12.72 8.62
N LEU A 34 12.41 12.54 9.49
CA LEU A 34 11.28 13.43 9.70
C LEU A 34 11.41 13.99 11.11
N HIS A 35 11.74 15.26 11.22
CA HIS A 35 11.75 15.95 12.49
C HIS A 35 10.34 16.49 12.77
N ALA A 36 9.80 16.14 13.93
CA ALA A 36 8.54 16.68 14.40
C ALA A 36 8.71 18.17 14.73
N ASP A 37 7.96 19.03 14.05
CA ASP A 37 8.01 20.49 14.20
C ASP A 37 6.59 21.03 14.48
N ALA A 38 5.93 20.36 15.44
CA ALA A 38 4.58 20.73 15.82
C ALA A 38 4.55 22.13 16.43
N ASN A 39 3.60 22.94 16.00
CA ASN A 39 3.39 24.27 16.58
C ASN A 39 2.70 24.18 17.96
N ASP A 40 2.73 25.29 18.70
CA ASP A 40 2.19 25.36 20.08
C ASP A 40 0.71 24.90 20.14
N GLU A 41 -0.10 25.26 19.16
CA GLU A 41 -1.51 24.86 19.09
C GLU A 41 -1.67 23.34 18.90
N GLN A 42 -0.79 22.71 18.12
CA GLN A 42 -0.79 21.25 17.93
C GLN A 42 -0.40 20.53 19.21
N VAL A 43 0.63 21.01 19.90
CA VAL A 43 1.11 20.44 21.19
C VAL A 43 0.04 20.63 22.28
N GLU A 44 -0.53 21.82 22.41
CA GLU A 44 -1.58 22.11 23.40
C GLU A 44 -2.83 21.23 23.17
N ARG A 45 -3.23 21.08 21.92
CA ARG A 45 -4.38 20.23 21.55
C ARG A 45 -4.13 18.76 21.84
N ALA A 46 -2.93 18.28 21.57
CA ALA A 46 -2.56 16.88 21.77
C ALA A 46 -2.30 16.55 23.26
N ASN A 47 -1.87 17.54 24.05
CA ASN A 47 -1.42 17.40 25.43
C ASN A 47 -0.24 16.41 25.58
N HIS A 48 0.62 16.34 24.56
CA HIS A 48 1.87 15.57 24.58
C HIS A 48 2.85 16.12 23.53
N ASP A 49 4.12 15.79 23.68
CA ASP A 49 5.14 16.02 22.67
C ASP A 49 4.98 15.04 21.50
N TYR A 50 5.69 15.32 20.43
CA TYR A 50 5.73 14.47 19.25
C TYR A 50 7.10 13.84 19.08
N VAL A 51 7.17 12.71 18.39
CA VAL A 51 8.42 12.02 18.15
C VAL A 51 8.79 12.05 16.67
N ASP A 52 10.08 12.17 16.43
CA ASP A 52 10.63 12.09 15.09
C ASP A 52 10.37 10.74 14.45
N GLY A 53 10.34 10.72 13.12
CA GLY A 53 10.25 9.51 12.33
C GLY A 53 11.49 9.29 11.48
N GLN A 54 11.68 8.06 11.08
CA GLN A 54 12.70 7.71 10.09
C GLN A 54 12.24 6.59 9.18
N THR A 55 12.67 6.64 7.94
CA THR A 55 12.40 5.61 6.94
C THR A 55 13.67 5.32 6.17
N ALA A 56 13.99 4.05 6.03
CA ALA A 56 15.03 3.60 5.12
C ALA A 56 14.43 2.65 4.08
N MET A 57 14.94 2.68 2.84
CA MET A 57 14.46 1.78 1.80
C MET A 57 15.59 1.30 0.90
N VAL A 58 15.39 0.09 0.38
CA VAL A 58 16.18 -0.51 -0.69
C VAL A 58 15.22 -0.95 -1.78
N VAL A 59 15.50 -0.57 -3.02
CA VAL A 59 14.70 -0.94 -4.19
C VAL A 59 15.58 -1.66 -5.21
N LEU A 60 15.24 -2.91 -5.49
CA LEU A 60 15.82 -3.67 -6.61
C LEU A 60 14.84 -3.57 -7.79
N LYS A 61 15.30 -2.93 -8.87
CA LYS A 61 14.56 -2.82 -10.14
C LYS A 61 15.15 -3.81 -11.12
N GLN A 62 14.33 -4.67 -11.71
CA GLN A 62 14.79 -5.73 -12.62
C GLN A 62 14.00 -5.71 -13.92
N GLN A 63 14.71 -5.83 -15.02
CA GLN A 63 14.13 -6.19 -16.31
C GLN A 63 13.99 -7.71 -16.37
N ILE A 64 12.79 -8.19 -16.67
CA ILE A 64 12.48 -9.61 -16.84
C ILE A 64 12.18 -9.86 -18.31
N PHE A 65 12.95 -10.75 -18.94
CA PHE A 65 12.92 -10.92 -20.38
C PHE A 65 13.17 -9.57 -21.11
N ASP A 66 12.64 -9.38 -22.28
CA ASP A 66 12.89 -8.16 -23.09
C ASP A 66 12.05 -6.95 -22.66
N LYS A 67 10.89 -7.14 -22.03
CA LYS A 67 9.91 -6.09 -21.77
C LYS A 67 9.26 -6.14 -20.40
N GLY A 68 9.48 -7.19 -19.64
CA GLY A 68 8.93 -7.31 -18.30
C GLY A 68 9.72 -6.47 -17.30
N VAL A 69 9.05 -6.04 -16.26
CA VAL A 69 9.66 -5.32 -15.14
C VAL A 69 9.23 -5.95 -13.83
N ASN A 70 10.16 -6.01 -12.89
CA ASN A 70 9.90 -6.43 -11.53
C ASN A 70 10.63 -5.51 -10.56
N ASN A 71 9.94 -5.07 -9.52
CA ASN A 71 10.49 -4.24 -8.47
C ASN A 71 10.33 -4.96 -7.13
N THR A 72 11.41 -5.03 -6.37
CA THR A 72 11.39 -5.50 -4.98
C THR A 72 11.81 -4.35 -4.08
N VAL A 73 10.99 -4.04 -3.09
CA VAL A 73 11.19 -2.93 -2.16
C VAL A 73 11.20 -3.48 -0.75
N ILE A 74 12.25 -3.16 0.00
CA ILE A 74 12.34 -3.39 1.45
C ILE A 74 12.39 -2.02 2.10
N GLN A 75 11.55 -1.81 3.12
CA GLN A 75 11.47 -0.55 3.86
C GLN A 75 11.51 -0.82 5.36
N TYR A 76 12.17 0.06 6.08
CA TYR A 76 12.16 0.16 7.53
C TYR A 76 11.53 1.48 7.95
N TYR A 77 10.76 1.46 9.02
CA TYR A 77 10.07 2.60 9.61
C TYR A 77 10.34 2.64 11.11
N GLY A 78 10.83 3.75 11.62
CA GLY A 78 11.16 3.88 13.04
C GLY A 78 10.40 5.00 13.73
N LYS A 79 10.13 4.82 15.02
CA LYS A 79 9.52 5.79 15.91
C LYS A 79 8.16 6.30 15.37
N GLY A 80 7.97 7.62 15.22
CA GLY A 80 6.76 8.25 14.71
C GLY A 80 6.28 7.76 13.32
N SER A 81 7.14 7.05 12.58
CA SER A 81 6.81 6.43 11.30
C SER A 81 6.45 4.95 11.38
N ALA A 82 6.51 4.31 12.55
CA ALA A 82 6.42 2.85 12.70
C ALA A 82 5.20 2.20 12.02
N LEU A 83 4.03 2.84 12.09
CA LEU A 83 2.79 2.32 11.50
C LEU A 83 2.64 2.55 9.99
N GLN A 84 3.52 3.34 9.37
CA GLN A 84 3.33 3.72 7.96
C GLN A 84 3.39 2.53 6.99
N GLY A 85 4.19 1.52 7.30
CA GLY A 85 4.27 0.30 6.50
C GLY A 85 2.95 -0.45 6.43
N VAL A 86 2.28 -0.62 7.55
CA VAL A 86 1.02 -1.40 7.68
C VAL A 86 -0.22 -0.59 7.31
N THR A 87 -0.16 0.72 7.31
CA THR A 87 -1.29 1.59 6.93
C THR A 87 -1.23 2.08 5.49
N PHE A 88 -0.21 1.70 4.70
CA PHE A 88 0.09 2.27 3.38
C PHE A 88 0.19 3.80 3.41
N GLY A 89 0.57 4.36 4.57
CA GLY A 89 0.72 5.78 4.76
C GLY A 89 1.84 6.39 3.92
N ALA A 90 1.77 7.69 3.68
CA ALA A 90 2.82 8.40 2.99
C ALA A 90 4.09 8.43 3.86
N ALA A 91 5.22 8.04 3.27
CA ALA A 91 6.51 7.97 3.97
C ALA A 91 7.10 9.36 4.33
N ASP A 92 6.44 10.43 3.92
CA ASP A 92 6.80 11.83 4.14
C ASP A 92 5.94 12.54 5.19
N THR A 93 5.11 11.78 5.92
CA THR A 93 4.26 12.32 6.97
C THR A 93 4.51 11.63 8.30
N LEU A 94 4.34 12.35 9.39
CA LEU A 94 4.34 11.80 10.74
C LEU A 94 2.92 11.62 11.24
N ASN A 95 2.66 10.46 11.83
CA ASN A 95 1.44 10.24 12.58
C ASN A 95 1.69 10.62 14.04
N GLY A 96 1.11 11.72 14.46
CA GLY A 96 1.29 12.25 15.82
C GLY A 96 0.73 11.37 16.94
N THR A 97 0.08 10.26 16.64
CA THR A 97 -0.43 9.32 17.67
C THR A 97 0.63 8.32 18.15
N VAL A 98 1.69 8.08 17.37
CA VAL A 98 2.74 7.11 17.69
C VAL A 98 3.78 7.75 18.59
N LYS A 99 4.09 7.09 19.71
CA LYS A 99 5.14 7.47 20.66
C LYS A 99 6.42 6.66 20.44
N GLU A 100 6.29 5.36 20.20
CA GLU A 100 7.40 4.42 20.02
C GLU A 100 6.98 3.28 19.12
N GLY A 101 7.94 2.60 18.52
CA GLY A 101 7.74 1.41 17.69
C GLY A 101 8.68 1.35 16.52
N GLU A 102 8.65 0.22 15.86
CA GLU A 102 9.37 0.00 14.60
C GLU A 102 8.50 -0.79 13.62
N GLY A 103 8.74 -0.57 12.35
CA GLY A 103 8.03 -1.28 11.29
C GLY A 103 8.94 -1.62 10.14
N TRP A 104 8.51 -2.58 9.34
CA TRP A 104 9.17 -2.92 8.09
C TRP A 104 8.15 -3.39 7.05
N ALA A 105 8.53 -3.29 5.80
CA ALA A 105 7.72 -3.76 4.69
C ALA A 105 8.57 -4.42 3.61
N LEU A 106 8.03 -5.48 3.03
CA LEU A 106 8.52 -6.12 1.82
C LEU A 106 7.42 -5.99 0.75
N ARG A 107 7.77 -5.39 -0.38
CA ARG A 107 6.86 -5.28 -1.53
C ARG A 107 7.54 -5.80 -2.77
N ASN A 108 6.79 -6.53 -3.58
CA ASN A 108 7.24 -6.97 -4.90
C ASN A 108 6.11 -6.76 -5.90
N TYR A 109 6.39 -6.09 -7.00
CA TYR A 109 5.39 -5.83 -8.03
C TYR A 109 6.03 -5.70 -9.40
N GLY A 110 5.27 -6.08 -10.41
CA GLY A 110 5.76 -6.02 -11.77
C GLY A 110 4.73 -6.45 -12.80
N THR A 111 5.17 -6.41 -14.06
CA THR A 111 4.42 -6.92 -15.20
C THR A 111 5.36 -7.69 -16.09
N ILE A 112 4.98 -8.90 -16.44
CA ILE A 112 5.77 -9.85 -17.22
C ILE A 112 4.96 -10.25 -18.46
N PRO A 113 5.45 -9.98 -19.67
CA PRO A 113 4.88 -10.54 -20.89
C PRO A 113 5.22 -12.03 -20.95
N VAL A 114 4.22 -12.88 -20.82
CA VAL A 114 4.40 -14.35 -20.81
C VAL A 114 4.22 -14.98 -22.20
N ALA A 115 3.56 -14.27 -23.11
CA ALA A 115 3.42 -14.63 -24.52
C ALA A 115 3.14 -13.36 -25.35
N ALA A 116 3.01 -13.50 -26.68
CA ALA A 116 2.80 -12.37 -27.58
C ALA A 116 1.60 -11.49 -27.21
N ASP A 117 0.51 -12.15 -26.78
CA ASP A 117 -0.76 -11.48 -26.47
C ASP A 117 -1.14 -11.59 -25.00
N TRP A 118 -0.24 -12.04 -24.12
CA TRP A 118 -0.48 -12.27 -22.71
C TRP A 118 0.51 -11.54 -21.82
N ASP A 119 -0.01 -10.74 -20.92
CA ASP A 119 0.76 -10.15 -19.83
C ASP A 119 0.22 -10.62 -18.47
N VAL A 120 1.12 -10.82 -17.51
CA VAL A 120 0.79 -11.06 -16.12
C VAL A 120 1.38 -9.95 -15.26
N SER A 121 0.53 -9.20 -14.58
CA SER A 121 0.95 -8.26 -13.54
C SER A 121 0.73 -8.90 -12.17
N HIS A 122 1.61 -8.62 -11.23
CA HIS A 122 1.49 -9.08 -9.85
C HIS A 122 1.87 -7.97 -8.87
N ALA A 123 1.32 -8.04 -7.68
CA ALA A 123 1.78 -7.29 -6.53
C ALA A 123 1.68 -8.15 -5.28
N LEU A 124 2.75 -8.14 -4.48
CA LEU A 124 2.86 -8.75 -3.17
C LEU A 124 3.22 -7.65 -2.18
N ASN A 125 2.58 -7.64 -1.04
CA ASN A 125 2.94 -6.77 0.05
C ASN A 125 2.86 -7.54 1.36
N TYR A 126 3.88 -7.39 2.18
CA TYR A 126 3.85 -7.76 3.57
C TYR A 126 4.49 -6.65 4.38
N ALA A 127 3.82 -6.21 5.44
CA ALA A 127 4.38 -5.25 6.38
C ALA A 127 3.99 -5.63 7.80
N ALA A 128 4.87 -5.28 8.74
CA ALA A 128 4.64 -5.45 10.16
C ALA A 128 5.12 -4.22 10.92
N ALA A 129 4.46 -3.91 12.01
CA ALA A 129 4.87 -2.94 13.00
C ALA A 129 4.85 -3.62 14.36
N ASN A 130 5.94 -3.47 15.11
CA ASN A 130 6.15 -4.16 16.37
C ASN A 130 6.43 -3.15 17.49
N ASP A 131 6.13 -3.56 18.72
CA ASP A 131 6.37 -2.76 19.92
C ASP A 131 5.82 -1.32 19.80
N VAL A 132 4.68 -1.18 19.15
CA VAL A 132 4.05 0.13 18.96
C VAL A 132 3.40 0.57 20.25
N GLU A 133 3.79 1.76 20.73
CA GLU A 133 3.15 2.46 21.83
C GLU A 133 2.54 3.76 21.30
N LEU A 134 1.28 3.99 21.61
CA LEU A 134 0.57 5.22 21.29
C LEU A 134 0.56 6.16 22.49
N TRP A 135 0.38 7.47 22.26
CA TRP A 135 0.32 8.46 23.33
C TRP A 135 -0.86 8.31 24.30
N ASN A 136 -1.92 7.62 23.88
CA ASN A 136 -3.05 7.27 24.75
C ASN A 136 -2.75 6.07 25.66
N GLY A 137 -1.56 5.47 25.57
CA GLY A 137 -1.12 4.33 26.35
C GLY A 137 -1.41 2.95 25.73
N ASP A 138 -2.06 2.90 24.56
CA ASP A 138 -2.26 1.65 23.86
C ASP A 138 -0.93 1.08 23.34
N LYS A 139 -0.77 -0.24 23.47
CA LYS A 139 0.41 -0.98 23.03
C LYS A 139 0.02 -2.19 22.22
N GLY A 140 0.82 -2.48 21.20
CA GLY A 140 0.61 -3.68 20.40
C GLY A 140 1.39 -3.74 19.11
N ASP A 141 1.01 -4.70 18.31
CA ASP A 141 1.63 -5.02 17.04
C ASP A 141 0.57 -4.96 15.92
N ALA A 142 1.03 -4.77 14.70
CA ALA A 142 0.16 -4.82 13.53
C ALA A 142 0.88 -5.47 12.35
N SER A 143 0.14 -6.16 11.49
CA SER A 143 0.66 -6.68 10.23
C SER A 143 -0.39 -6.60 9.12
N THR A 144 0.08 -6.49 7.89
CA THR A 144 -0.73 -6.58 6.68
C THR A 144 -0.04 -7.45 5.66
N ALA A 145 -0.78 -8.32 5.02
CA ALA A 145 -0.33 -9.11 3.89
C ALA A 145 -1.32 -8.95 2.74
N SER A 146 -0.83 -8.77 1.53
CA SER A 146 -1.70 -8.80 0.36
C SER A 146 -0.99 -9.37 -0.87
N VAL A 147 -1.77 -10.02 -1.71
CA VAL A 147 -1.34 -10.54 -3.00
C VAL A 147 -2.38 -10.17 -4.04
N SER A 148 -1.93 -9.73 -5.20
CA SER A 148 -2.79 -9.57 -6.36
C SER A 148 -2.11 -10.06 -7.62
N ALA A 149 -2.92 -10.57 -8.55
CA ALA A 149 -2.49 -10.95 -9.88
C ALA A 149 -3.53 -10.47 -10.90
N LYS A 150 -3.05 -9.97 -12.03
CA LYS A 150 -3.88 -9.57 -13.15
C LYS A 150 -3.33 -10.22 -14.42
N VAL A 151 -4.13 -11.05 -15.04
CA VAL A 151 -3.86 -11.62 -16.36
C VAL A 151 -4.53 -10.74 -17.40
N THR A 152 -3.78 -10.30 -18.40
CA THR A 152 -4.27 -9.51 -19.52
C THR A 152 -4.13 -10.30 -20.80
N TYR A 153 -5.22 -10.45 -21.56
CA TYR A 153 -5.19 -10.96 -22.91
C TYR A 153 -5.49 -9.84 -23.91
N HIS A 154 -4.59 -9.63 -24.84
CA HIS A 154 -4.71 -8.64 -25.91
C HIS A 154 -5.31 -9.28 -27.18
N TRP A 155 -6.58 -9.01 -27.45
CA TRP A 155 -7.24 -9.44 -28.70
C TRP A 155 -6.73 -8.69 -29.91
N SER A 156 -6.32 -7.44 -29.68
CA SER A 156 -5.75 -6.53 -30.68
C SER A 156 -5.07 -5.37 -29.94
N ASP A 157 -4.49 -4.42 -30.67
CA ASP A 157 -3.97 -3.18 -30.09
C ASP A 157 -5.04 -2.32 -29.40
N TYR A 158 -6.33 -2.56 -29.72
CA TYR A 158 -7.46 -1.74 -29.26
C TYR A 158 -8.35 -2.43 -28.22
N THR A 159 -8.26 -3.74 -28.09
CA THR A 159 -9.17 -4.49 -27.20
C THR A 159 -8.40 -5.49 -26.35
N ARG A 160 -8.78 -5.57 -25.06
CA ARG A 160 -8.18 -6.50 -24.11
C ARG A 160 -9.15 -6.92 -23.02
N THR A 161 -8.95 -8.13 -22.52
CA THR A 161 -9.69 -8.67 -21.37
C THR A 161 -8.77 -8.78 -20.18
N TYR A 162 -9.26 -8.41 -19.01
CA TYR A 162 -8.56 -8.57 -17.74
C TYR A 162 -9.27 -9.57 -16.84
N LEU A 163 -8.48 -10.45 -16.26
CA LEU A 163 -8.88 -11.21 -15.08
C LEU A 163 -7.95 -10.78 -13.93
N GLU A 164 -8.51 -10.19 -12.91
CA GLU A 164 -7.78 -9.74 -11.72
C GLU A 164 -8.30 -10.47 -10.49
N MET A 165 -7.40 -10.91 -9.64
CA MET A 165 -7.71 -11.48 -8.33
C MET A 165 -6.74 -10.91 -7.29
N GLY A 166 -7.28 -10.66 -6.11
CA GLY A 166 -6.52 -10.17 -4.98
C GLY A 166 -7.04 -10.75 -3.66
N TYR A 167 -6.14 -10.85 -2.71
CA TYR A 167 -6.43 -11.25 -1.34
C TYR A 167 -5.64 -10.37 -0.38
N PHE A 168 -6.22 -10.04 0.77
CA PHE A 168 -5.52 -9.38 1.86
C PHE A 168 -5.86 -10.03 3.21
N ASP A 169 -4.93 -9.90 4.16
CA ASP A 169 -5.07 -10.31 5.56
C ASP A 169 -4.39 -9.26 6.43
N ASP A 170 -5.16 -8.61 7.28
CA ASP A 170 -4.70 -7.57 8.21
C ASP A 170 -4.95 -8.03 9.65
N LYS A 171 -3.93 -7.89 10.49
CA LYS A 171 -3.97 -8.25 11.91
C LYS A 171 -3.43 -7.13 12.76
N LYS A 172 -4.04 -6.93 13.92
CA LYS A 172 -3.49 -6.08 14.96
C LYS A 172 -3.82 -6.64 16.34
N THR A 173 -2.90 -6.49 17.26
CA THR A 173 -3.13 -6.72 18.68
C THR A 173 -3.04 -5.39 19.41
N VAL A 174 -4.03 -5.03 20.20
CA VAL A 174 -4.03 -3.81 21.00
C VAL A 174 -4.36 -4.17 22.43
N ASN A 175 -3.43 -3.91 23.36
CA ASN A 175 -3.57 -4.22 24.79
C ASN A 175 -3.98 -5.67 25.04
N GLY A 176 -3.47 -6.62 24.24
CA GLY A 176 -3.76 -8.05 24.35
C GLY A 176 -5.08 -8.51 23.72
N THR A 177 -5.79 -7.62 23.03
CA THR A 177 -6.98 -7.98 22.23
C THR A 177 -6.58 -8.08 20.77
N ASP A 178 -6.93 -9.20 20.14
CA ASP A 178 -6.65 -9.46 18.72
C ASP A 178 -7.81 -8.99 17.84
N TYR A 179 -7.45 -8.46 16.68
CA TYR A 179 -8.35 -7.95 15.64
C TYR A 179 -7.86 -8.46 14.31
N ASP A 180 -8.73 -9.13 13.57
CA ASP A 180 -8.42 -9.70 12.27
C ASP A 180 -9.41 -9.23 11.22
N ARG A 181 -8.94 -9.00 10.01
CA ARG A 181 -9.78 -8.85 8.83
C ARG A 181 -9.07 -9.41 7.61
N SER A 182 -9.83 -10.04 6.74
CA SER A 182 -9.33 -10.54 5.47
C SER A 182 -10.36 -10.35 4.36
N GLY A 183 -9.93 -10.46 3.11
CA GLY A 183 -10.87 -10.41 2.01
C GLY A 183 -10.25 -10.77 0.68
N ALA A 184 -11.11 -11.20 -0.24
CA ALA A 184 -10.78 -11.51 -1.61
C ALA A 184 -11.57 -10.63 -2.58
N LYS A 185 -10.97 -10.33 -3.72
CA LYS A 185 -11.60 -9.63 -4.83
C LYS A 185 -11.30 -10.35 -6.13
N TYR A 186 -12.32 -10.55 -6.94
CA TYR A 186 -12.20 -11.07 -8.29
C TYR A 186 -12.83 -10.10 -9.27
N THR A 187 -12.14 -9.75 -10.35
CA THR A 187 -12.65 -8.82 -11.36
C THR A 187 -12.44 -9.38 -12.74
N LEU A 188 -13.50 -9.38 -13.54
CA LEU A 188 -13.45 -9.59 -14.98
C LEU A 188 -13.77 -8.25 -15.65
N ALA A 189 -12.92 -7.82 -16.59
CA ALA A 189 -13.14 -6.58 -17.31
C ALA A 189 -12.81 -6.73 -18.80
N GLN A 190 -13.59 -6.03 -19.63
CA GLN A 190 -13.31 -5.83 -21.05
C GLN A 190 -12.98 -4.36 -21.28
N ALA A 191 -11.85 -4.09 -21.92
CA ALA A 191 -11.39 -2.74 -22.20
C ALA A 191 -11.30 -2.46 -23.70
N LEU A 192 -11.60 -1.19 -24.03
CA LEU A 192 -11.30 -0.56 -25.31
C LEU A 192 -10.22 0.50 -25.05
N SER A 193 -9.15 0.51 -25.83
CA SER A 193 -8.04 1.42 -25.71
C SER A 193 -7.71 2.02 -27.06
N TYR A 194 -7.09 3.19 -27.09
CA TYR A 194 -6.60 3.81 -28.33
C TYR A 194 -5.23 3.25 -28.77
N GLY A 195 -4.81 2.13 -28.22
CA GLY A 195 -3.54 1.42 -28.45
C GLY A 195 -2.96 0.87 -27.15
N ARG A 196 -1.85 0.12 -27.23
CA ARG A 196 -1.10 -0.29 -26.05
C ARG A 196 -0.63 0.95 -25.30
N ASP A 197 -0.73 0.96 -23.97
CA ASP A 197 -0.30 2.06 -23.09
C ASP A 197 -0.97 3.41 -23.38
N LYS A 198 -2.17 3.39 -23.93
CA LYS A 198 -2.99 4.56 -24.24
C LYS A 198 -4.23 4.61 -23.35
N PRO A 199 -4.91 5.76 -23.27
CA PRO A 199 -6.17 5.88 -22.56
C PRO A 199 -7.13 4.74 -22.87
N GLU A 200 -7.81 4.24 -21.87
CA GLU A 200 -8.75 3.13 -22.01
C GLU A 200 -10.09 3.41 -21.35
N LEU A 201 -11.14 2.84 -21.93
CA LEU A 201 -12.45 2.71 -21.34
C LEU A 201 -12.71 1.24 -21.07
N ARG A 202 -13.03 0.88 -19.82
CA ARG A 202 -13.35 -0.51 -19.46
C ARG A 202 -14.69 -0.64 -18.77
N VAL A 203 -15.39 -1.72 -19.08
CA VAL A 203 -16.52 -2.23 -18.30
C VAL A 203 -16.05 -3.41 -17.49
N PHE A 204 -16.53 -3.51 -16.26
CA PHE A 204 -16.10 -4.59 -15.36
C PHE A 204 -17.23 -5.10 -14.47
N VAL A 205 -17.07 -6.33 -14.02
CA VAL A 205 -17.80 -6.93 -12.92
C VAL A 205 -16.79 -7.40 -11.88
N SER A 206 -17.06 -7.09 -10.62
CA SER A 206 -16.24 -7.51 -9.49
C SER A 206 -17.09 -8.22 -8.44
N HIS A 207 -16.50 -9.22 -7.83
CA HIS A 207 -16.99 -9.91 -6.66
C HIS A 207 -16.03 -9.64 -5.49
N TYR A 208 -16.58 -9.32 -4.32
CA TYR A 208 -15.86 -9.08 -3.09
C TYR A 208 -16.39 -10.02 -2.02
N ASP A 209 -15.47 -10.64 -1.30
CA ASP A 209 -15.74 -11.46 -0.13
C ASP A 209 -14.82 -10.99 1.00
N SER A 210 -15.36 -10.75 2.21
CA SER A 210 -14.58 -10.24 3.34
C SER A 210 -15.07 -10.80 4.66
N ASP A 211 -14.15 -11.03 5.57
CA ASP A 211 -14.39 -11.50 6.93
C ASP A 211 -13.67 -10.59 7.95
N ARG A 212 -14.24 -10.50 9.16
CA ARG A 212 -13.70 -9.68 10.27
C ARG A 212 -14.00 -10.33 11.61
N ASP A 213 -13.01 -10.28 12.48
CA ASP A 213 -13.15 -10.58 13.89
C ASP A 213 -12.69 -9.38 14.72
N ASN A 214 -13.56 -8.92 15.64
CA ASN A 214 -13.35 -7.76 16.52
C ASN A 214 -13.01 -6.42 15.81
N TRP A 215 -12.84 -6.39 14.51
CA TRP A 215 -12.44 -5.19 13.75
C TRP A 215 -13.63 -4.24 13.57
N THR A 216 -13.65 -3.16 14.36
CA THR A 216 -14.72 -2.15 14.37
C THR A 216 -14.18 -0.78 14.04
N ASP A 217 -13.62 -0.58 12.85
CA ASP A 217 -13.18 0.76 12.43
C ASP A 217 -14.36 1.57 11.90
N ALA A 218 -14.72 2.61 12.65
CA ALA A 218 -15.77 3.57 12.25
C ALA A 218 -15.39 4.34 10.96
N SER A 219 -14.11 4.39 10.59
CA SER A 219 -13.65 5.05 9.36
C SER A 219 -13.94 4.25 8.09
N GLU A 220 -14.19 2.96 8.19
CA GLU A 220 -14.56 2.09 7.07
C GLU A 220 -16.06 2.06 6.77
N SER A 221 -16.85 2.79 7.56
CA SER A 221 -18.29 2.80 7.47
C SER A 221 -18.87 3.25 6.12
N SER A 222 -18.10 3.97 5.31
CA SER A 222 -18.57 4.46 4.01
C SER A 222 -18.66 3.40 2.92
N PHE A 223 -17.90 2.30 3.02
CA PHE A 223 -17.93 1.22 2.03
C PHE A 223 -18.73 0.00 2.47
N ASN A 224 -18.94 -0.18 3.77
CA ASN A 224 -19.54 -1.37 4.36
C ASN A 224 -20.75 -1.13 5.25
N ASN A 225 -21.36 0.05 5.24
CA ASN A 225 -22.61 0.32 5.96
C ASN A 225 -23.75 -0.50 5.33
N GLY A 226 -23.93 -1.73 5.81
CA GLY A 226 -25.03 -2.59 5.45
C GLY A 226 -24.83 -3.44 4.20
N LEU A 227 -23.60 -3.54 3.68
CA LEU A 227 -23.26 -4.56 2.68
C LEU A 227 -22.94 -5.86 3.41
N ASP A 228 -23.49 -6.95 2.91
CA ASP A 228 -23.08 -8.30 3.29
C ASP A 228 -21.58 -8.48 3.01
N ASN A 229 -20.96 -9.41 3.73
CA ASN A 229 -19.56 -9.77 3.51
C ASN A 229 -19.26 -10.28 2.09
N ASP A 230 -20.30 -10.53 1.31
CA ASP A 230 -20.29 -10.98 -0.09
C ASP A 230 -21.04 -9.95 -0.96
N THR A 231 -20.36 -9.30 -1.89
CA THR A 231 -20.91 -8.21 -2.68
C THR A 231 -20.44 -8.23 -4.14
N TRP A 232 -21.36 -7.92 -5.05
CA TRP A 232 -21.08 -7.74 -6.47
C TRP A 232 -21.12 -6.25 -6.86
N ALA A 233 -20.17 -5.84 -7.69
CA ALA A 233 -20.16 -4.51 -8.27
C ALA A 233 -20.00 -4.60 -9.80
N VAL A 234 -20.73 -3.75 -10.51
CA VAL A 234 -20.60 -3.57 -11.96
C VAL A 234 -20.30 -2.11 -12.23
N GLY A 235 -19.37 -1.82 -13.12
CA GLY A 235 -18.99 -0.44 -13.38
C GLY A 235 -18.33 -0.21 -14.74
N ILE A 236 -18.18 1.08 -15.03
CA ILE A 236 -17.43 1.60 -16.17
C ILE A 236 -16.33 2.50 -15.63
N GLN A 237 -15.11 2.34 -16.12
CA GLN A 237 -13.97 3.15 -15.72
C GLN A 237 -13.23 3.66 -16.95
N ALA A 238 -12.86 4.94 -16.93
CA ALA A 238 -11.96 5.55 -17.90
C ALA A 238 -10.61 5.84 -17.22
N ASN A 239 -9.52 5.36 -17.82
CA ASN A 239 -8.15 5.66 -17.44
C ASN A 239 -7.54 6.57 -18.50
N VAL A 240 -7.11 7.75 -18.11
CA VAL A 240 -6.48 8.74 -19.00
C VAL A 240 -5.11 9.08 -18.45
N PHE A 241 -4.09 8.97 -19.30
CA PHE A 241 -2.71 9.29 -18.97
C PHE A 241 -2.31 10.54 -19.76
N TRP A 242 -1.80 11.57 -19.10
CA TRP A 242 -1.26 12.80 -19.70
C TRP A 242 0.15 13.12 -19.21
#